data_8ab1d4811db2136fdae2308c12e22b52
#
_entry.id   8ab1d4811db2136fdae2308c12e22b52
#
_cell.length_a   1.000
_cell.length_b   1.000
_cell.length_c   1.000
_cell.angle_alpha   90.00
_cell.angle_beta   90.00
_cell.angle_gamma   90.00
#
_symmetry.space_group_name_H-M   'P 1'
#
loop_
_entity.id
_entity.type
_entity.pdbx_description
1 polymer ?
#
loop_
_entity_poly.entity_id
_entity_poly.type
_entity_poly.pdbx_seq_one_letter_code
_entity_poly.pdbx_strand_id
1 'polypeptide(L)'
;MSAEEQQANTSLLERIQRPEVSKETAKKISLVEEQFARAEVEQLRQSTLLLRPLFEKRSQVIAEPDVRDTFWTRVMLNAPAEIEEFITMIDATILASTLKNLTVERFEIDEKGQGEPRSFRLTFEFRTGDENPYFENEKLVKTFYWRKQVITTPKGHKRTWDGLVSEPVRINWKKGQDPTKGLLDAACDLAEAEKKGGDRKKLPEFTKVIEKKDEIEAAENQEIDDDEDELPEDGPGGMSFFSFFGYRGSDVTAEQSATATKEDNERFEKLLKGEPVEGEDEDDDDEDDDIEDEFDDIEIFPAGDELAIAIAEDLWPNALKYYVTDQAIEEVDFDDSELDFSGDEEDENDRPRKKTKV
;
A
#
# COMPACT_ATOMS: atom_id res chain seq x y z
N MET A 1 34.05 22.21 30.99
CA MET A 1 32.59 22.00 30.80
C MET A 1 32.05 21.33 32.04
N SER A 2 31.10 21.98 32.68
CA SER A 2 30.51 21.47 33.93
C SER A 2 29.53 20.29 33.62
N ALA A 3 29.32 19.43 34.61
CA ALA A 3 28.38 18.30 34.49
C ALA A 3 26.96 18.74 34.10
N GLU A 4 26.61 20.02 34.35
CA GLU A 4 25.31 20.61 33.95
C GLU A 4 25.23 20.91 32.46
N GLU A 5 26.34 21.19 31.77
CA GLU A 5 26.36 21.43 30.30
C GLU A 5 26.28 20.12 29.51
N GLN A 6 26.69 18.98 30.07
CA GLN A 6 26.53 17.67 29.45
C GLN A 6 25.09 17.15 29.51
N GLN A 7 24.32 17.53 30.54
CA GLN A 7 22.90 17.14 30.63
C GLN A 7 21.98 17.93 29.67
N ALA A 8 22.42 19.07 29.14
CA ALA A 8 21.60 19.89 28.24
C ALA A 8 21.48 19.31 26.81
N ASN A 9 22.36 18.37 26.44
CA ASN A 9 22.43 17.81 25.08
C ASN A 9 21.86 16.39 24.93
N THR A 10 21.33 15.80 26.02
CA THR A 10 20.62 14.52 25.94
C THR A 10 19.22 14.69 25.37
N SER A 11 18.85 13.84 24.42
CA SER A 11 17.52 13.88 23.82
C SER A 11 16.42 13.70 24.89
N LEU A 12 15.21 14.19 24.61
CA LEU A 12 14.06 14.01 25.52
C LEU A 12 13.81 12.51 25.83
N LEU A 13 14.08 11.64 24.87
CA LEU A 13 13.95 10.19 25.00
C LEU A 13 14.95 9.59 26.00
N GLU A 14 16.18 10.14 26.09
CA GLU A 14 17.19 9.70 27.08
C GLU A 14 16.93 10.25 28.48
N ARG A 15 16.18 11.36 28.61
CA ARG A 15 15.77 11.95 29.89
C ARG A 15 14.58 11.25 30.52
N ILE A 16 13.72 10.65 29.72
CA ILE A 16 12.57 9.87 30.18
C ILE A 16 13.08 8.43 30.38
N GLN A 17 13.33 8.04 31.62
CA GLN A 17 13.51 6.62 31.94
C GLN A 17 12.25 5.90 31.44
N ARG A 18 12.39 5.06 30.42
CA ARG A 18 11.27 4.23 29.95
C ARG A 18 10.82 3.38 31.12
N PRO A 19 9.54 3.46 31.55
CA PRO A 19 9.06 2.59 32.61
C PRO A 19 9.25 1.14 32.16
N GLU A 20 9.97 0.35 33.01
CA GLU A 20 10.11 -1.07 32.73
C GLU A 20 8.74 -1.75 32.87
N VAL A 21 8.26 -2.30 31.79
CA VAL A 21 7.02 -3.09 31.76
C VAL A 21 7.38 -4.53 32.11
N SER A 22 6.65 -5.13 33.06
CA SER A 22 6.90 -6.54 33.41
C SER A 22 6.62 -7.44 32.18
N LYS A 23 7.39 -8.54 32.05
CA LYS A 23 7.19 -9.52 30.92
C LYS A 23 5.74 -10.00 30.84
N GLU A 24 5.08 -10.22 31.99
CA GLU A 24 3.66 -10.60 32.04
C GLU A 24 2.72 -9.51 31.46
N THR A 25 3.01 -8.25 31.74
CA THR A 25 2.23 -7.12 31.22
C THR A 25 2.50 -6.94 29.73
N ALA A 26 3.75 -7.06 29.28
CA ALA A 26 4.10 -7.00 27.86
C ALA A 26 3.37 -8.07 27.04
N LYS A 27 3.35 -9.33 27.51
CA LYS A 27 2.57 -10.41 26.87
C LYS A 27 1.07 -10.09 26.80
N LYS A 28 0.49 -9.46 27.82
CA LYS A 28 -0.92 -9.04 27.78
C LYS A 28 -1.17 -7.91 26.79
N ILE A 29 -0.24 -6.95 26.70
CA ILE A 29 -0.31 -5.86 25.72
C ILE A 29 -0.27 -6.46 24.31
N SER A 30 0.73 -7.28 23.99
CA SER A 30 0.86 -7.92 22.68
C SER A 30 -0.37 -8.74 22.28
N LEU A 31 -0.96 -9.48 23.22
CA LEU A 31 -2.21 -10.21 22.97
C LEU A 31 -3.38 -9.27 22.63
N VAL A 32 -3.48 -8.12 23.30
CA VAL A 32 -4.53 -7.14 23.00
C VAL A 32 -4.28 -6.47 21.65
N GLU A 33 -3.04 -6.13 21.32
CA GLU A 33 -2.66 -5.60 20.01
C GLU A 33 -3.03 -6.57 18.89
N GLU A 34 -2.74 -7.87 19.06
CA GLU A 34 -3.14 -8.89 18.09
C GLU A 34 -4.68 -8.98 17.92
N GLN A 35 -5.44 -8.81 19.02
CA GLN A 35 -6.92 -8.75 18.94
C GLN A 35 -7.39 -7.52 18.15
N PHE A 36 -6.77 -6.36 18.32
CA PHE A 36 -7.08 -5.15 17.53
C PHE A 36 -6.78 -5.39 16.06
N ALA A 37 -5.59 -5.87 15.71
CA ALA A 37 -5.22 -6.16 14.33
C ALA A 37 -6.21 -7.13 13.64
N ARG A 38 -6.65 -8.19 14.34
CA ARG A 38 -7.67 -9.12 13.82
C ARG A 38 -9.05 -8.46 13.66
N ALA A 39 -9.42 -7.54 14.57
CA ALA A 39 -10.67 -6.79 14.47
C ALA A 39 -10.64 -5.81 13.29
N GLU A 40 -9.53 -5.16 13.02
CA GLU A 40 -9.33 -4.29 11.86
C GLU A 40 -9.47 -5.05 10.53
N VAL A 41 -8.89 -6.25 10.44
CA VAL A 41 -9.07 -7.12 9.27
C VAL A 41 -10.55 -7.47 9.06
N GLU A 42 -11.29 -7.76 10.13
CA GLU A 42 -12.73 -8.02 10.03
C GLU A 42 -13.52 -6.76 9.64
N GLN A 43 -13.17 -5.61 10.16
CA GLN A 43 -13.76 -4.32 9.77
C GLN A 43 -13.52 -4.05 8.29
N LEU A 44 -12.30 -4.27 7.79
CA LEU A 44 -11.95 -4.11 6.39
C LEU A 44 -12.78 -5.05 5.49
N ARG A 45 -13.00 -6.29 5.93
CA ARG A 45 -13.83 -7.26 5.22
C ARG A 45 -15.29 -6.80 5.10
N GLN A 46 -15.87 -6.31 6.20
CA GLN A 46 -17.24 -5.82 6.21
C GLN A 46 -17.39 -4.52 5.42
N SER A 47 -16.47 -3.57 5.55
CA SER A 47 -16.49 -2.31 4.82
C SER A 47 -16.39 -2.52 3.32
N THR A 48 -15.62 -3.51 2.87
CA THR A 48 -15.49 -3.87 1.44
C THR A 48 -16.85 -4.15 0.81
N LEU A 49 -17.71 -4.91 1.47
CA LEU A 49 -19.05 -5.23 0.95
C LEU A 49 -19.98 -4.01 0.97
N LEU A 50 -19.92 -3.21 2.04
CA LEU A 50 -20.76 -2.02 2.19
C LEU A 50 -20.41 -0.93 1.15
N LEU A 51 -19.14 -0.76 0.84
CA LEU A 51 -18.67 0.29 -0.06
C LEU A 51 -18.76 -0.10 -1.54
N ARG A 52 -18.79 -1.38 -1.88
CA ARG A 52 -18.85 -1.85 -3.28
C ARG A 52 -19.94 -1.15 -4.11
N PRO A 53 -21.21 -1.05 -3.69
CA PRO A 53 -22.23 -0.37 -4.47
C PRO A 53 -22.03 1.15 -4.56
N LEU A 54 -21.33 1.77 -3.62
CA LEU A 54 -20.99 3.19 -3.67
C LEU A 54 -19.87 3.45 -4.68
N PHE A 55 -18.88 2.58 -4.77
CA PHE A 55 -17.84 2.65 -5.80
C PHE A 55 -18.40 2.43 -7.21
N GLU A 56 -19.42 1.57 -7.37
CA GLU A 56 -20.14 1.43 -8.63
C GLU A 56 -20.88 2.72 -9.03
N LYS A 57 -21.55 3.37 -8.07
CA LYS A 57 -22.18 4.69 -8.33
C LYS A 57 -21.15 5.74 -8.67
N ARG A 58 -20.02 5.80 -7.94
CA ARG A 58 -18.91 6.72 -8.24
C ARG A 58 -18.41 6.51 -9.68
N SER A 59 -18.20 5.27 -10.10
CA SER A 59 -17.73 4.95 -11.45
C SER A 59 -18.70 5.45 -12.52
N GLN A 60 -20.02 5.44 -12.27
CA GLN A 60 -21.02 6.00 -13.19
C GLN A 60 -20.87 7.53 -13.31
N VAL A 61 -20.67 8.23 -12.19
CA VAL A 61 -20.43 9.69 -12.20
C VAL A 61 -19.12 10.05 -12.90
N ILE A 62 -18.05 9.30 -12.64
CA ILE A 62 -16.75 9.53 -13.29
C ILE A 62 -16.82 9.31 -14.80
N ALA A 63 -17.73 8.46 -15.29
CA ALA A 63 -17.91 8.19 -16.71
C ALA A 63 -18.63 9.33 -17.48
N GLU A 64 -19.17 10.34 -16.77
CA GLU A 64 -19.81 11.50 -17.43
C GLU A 64 -18.82 12.26 -18.30
N PRO A 65 -19.26 12.77 -19.48
CA PRO A 65 -18.36 13.34 -20.49
C PRO A 65 -17.54 14.55 -20.04
N ASP A 66 -18.05 15.33 -19.08
CA ASP A 66 -17.42 16.52 -18.54
C ASP A 66 -16.41 16.23 -17.42
N VAL A 67 -16.40 15.01 -16.89
CA VAL A 67 -15.56 14.57 -15.76
C VAL A 67 -14.50 13.56 -16.20
N ARG A 68 -14.87 12.55 -16.99
CA ARG A 68 -14.07 11.34 -17.24
C ARG A 68 -12.65 11.60 -17.76
N ASP A 69 -12.48 12.65 -18.58
CA ASP A 69 -11.19 12.89 -19.25
C ASP A 69 -10.20 13.63 -18.35
N THR A 70 -10.65 14.20 -17.23
CA THR A 70 -9.84 14.98 -16.28
C THR A 70 -9.81 14.42 -14.89
N PHE A 71 -10.72 13.50 -14.55
CA PHE A 71 -10.90 13.02 -13.17
C PHE A 71 -9.60 12.47 -12.57
N TRP A 72 -9.05 11.43 -13.16
CA TRP A 72 -7.87 10.77 -12.59
C TRP A 72 -6.61 11.63 -12.69
N THR A 73 -6.48 12.47 -13.71
CA THR A 73 -5.40 13.46 -13.77
C THR A 73 -5.44 14.40 -12.57
N ARG A 74 -6.61 14.93 -12.21
CA ARG A 74 -6.75 15.79 -11.03
C ARG A 74 -6.53 15.05 -9.72
N VAL A 75 -7.04 13.83 -9.60
CA VAL A 75 -6.83 12.97 -8.44
C VAL A 75 -5.34 12.73 -8.20
N MET A 76 -4.58 12.43 -9.26
CA MET A 76 -3.13 12.22 -9.16
C MET A 76 -2.36 13.51 -8.86
N LEU A 77 -2.76 14.66 -9.41
CA LEU A 77 -2.15 15.96 -9.09
C LEU A 77 -2.35 16.40 -7.64
N ASN A 78 -3.41 15.92 -6.99
CA ASN A 78 -3.73 16.21 -5.60
C ASN A 78 -3.48 14.98 -4.70
N ALA A 79 -2.68 14.02 -5.15
CA ALA A 79 -2.35 12.84 -4.38
C ALA A 79 -1.64 13.23 -3.06
N PRO A 80 -1.79 12.44 -1.98
CA PRO A 80 -1.07 12.69 -0.75
C PRO A 80 0.45 12.50 -0.93
N ALA A 81 1.24 13.09 -0.04
CA ALA A 81 2.70 13.08 -0.11
C ALA A 81 3.29 11.65 -0.21
N GLU A 82 2.67 10.69 0.46
CA GLU A 82 3.04 9.27 0.47
C GLU A 82 2.91 8.60 -0.91
N ILE A 83 2.31 9.28 -1.88
CA ILE A 83 2.23 8.85 -3.28
C ILE A 83 3.03 9.80 -4.17
N GLU A 84 2.94 11.10 -3.92
CA GLU A 84 3.61 12.14 -4.71
C GLU A 84 5.13 11.93 -4.73
N GLU A 85 5.72 11.54 -3.60
CA GLU A 85 7.17 11.32 -3.46
C GLU A 85 7.73 10.23 -4.41
N PHE A 86 6.87 9.33 -4.91
CA PHE A 86 7.25 8.28 -5.85
C PHE A 86 7.02 8.64 -7.32
N ILE A 87 6.56 9.87 -7.61
CA ILE A 87 6.20 10.28 -8.97
C ILE A 87 7.21 11.33 -9.47
N THR A 88 8.08 10.94 -10.39
CA THR A 88 8.99 11.87 -11.05
C THR A 88 8.24 12.82 -12.01
N MET A 89 8.88 13.91 -12.45
CA MET A 89 8.30 14.82 -13.44
C MET A 89 7.94 14.12 -14.76
N ILE A 90 8.73 13.13 -15.16
CA ILE A 90 8.47 12.32 -16.35
C ILE A 90 7.22 11.45 -16.12
N ASP A 91 7.14 10.78 -14.96
CA ASP A 91 5.99 9.96 -14.59
C ASP A 91 4.71 10.78 -14.52
N ALA A 92 4.76 11.97 -13.91
CA ALA A 92 3.64 12.90 -13.84
C ALA A 92 3.14 13.28 -15.24
N THR A 93 4.05 13.52 -16.18
CA THR A 93 3.72 13.84 -17.57
C THR A 93 3.03 12.66 -18.26
N ILE A 94 3.55 11.44 -18.06
CA ILE A 94 2.97 10.21 -18.62
C ILE A 94 1.58 9.97 -18.04
N LEU A 95 1.45 9.99 -16.71
CA LEU A 95 0.18 9.76 -16.00
C LEU A 95 -0.87 10.81 -16.38
N ALA A 96 -0.53 12.09 -16.37
CA ALA A 96 -1.43 13.18 -16.69
C ALA A 96 -1.99 13.10 -18.13
N SER A 97 -1.17 12.65 -19.09
CA SER A 97 -1.56 12.58 -20.49
C SER A 97 -2.26 11.29 -20.87
N THR A 98 -2.00 10.18 -20.17
CA THR A 98 -2.43 8.85 -20.63
C THR A 98 -3.38 8.10 -19.70
N LEU A 99 -3.39 8.40 -18.39
CA LEU A 99 -4.25 7.70 -17.43
C LEU A 99 -5.73 8.02 -17.66
N LYS A 100 -6.53 6.97 -17.89
CA LYS A 100 -7.99 7.06 -18.08
C LYS A 100 -8.77 6.68 -16.83
N ASN A 101 -8.32 5.61 -16.16
CA ASN A 101 -9.04 5.05 -15.02
C ASN A 101 -8.10 4.31 -14.09
N LEU A 102 -8.46 4.30 -12.82
CA LEU A 102 -7.84 3.49 -11.78
C LEU A 102 -8.92 2.78 -11.00
N THR A 103 -8.80 1.47 -10.85
CA THR A 103 -9.70 0.67 -10.03
C THR A 103 -8.93 -0.18 -9.04
N VAL A 104 -9.51 -0.35 -7.85
CA VAL A 104 -9.03 -1.25 -6.81
C VAL A 104 -10.10 -2.29 -6.53
N GLU A 105 -9.70 -3.56 -6.53
CA GLU A 105 -10.59 -4.68 -6.25
C GLU A 105 -9.99 -5.57 -5.16
N ARG A 106 -10.70 -5.76 -4.06
CA ARG A 106 -10.37 -6.78 -3.04
C ARG A 106 -10.95 -8.13 -3.48
N PHE A 107 -10.24 -8.76 -4.39
CA PHE A 107 -10.72 -9.89 -5.20
C PHE A 107 -10.87 -11.21 -4.41
N GLU A 108 -10.20 -11.35 -3.27
CA GLU A 108 -10.34 -12.54 -2.43
C GLU A 108 -11.59 -12.52 -1.53
N ILE A 109 -12.35 -11.40 -1.51
CA ILE A 109 -13.60 -11.30 -0.76
C ILE A 109 -14.78 -11.73 -1.61
N ASP A 110 -15.40 -12.83 -1.23
CA ASP A 110 -16.61 -13.38 -1.89
C ASP A 110 -17.89 -12.57 -1.53
N GLU A 111 -19.01 -12.95 -2.14
CA GLU A 111 -20.32 -12.30 -1.90
C GLU A 111 -20.82 -12.46 -0.45
N LYS A 112 -20.31 -13.44 0.30
CA LYS A 112 -20.64 -13.68 1.69
C LYS A 112 -19.71 -12.97 2.68
N GLY A 113 -18.72 -12.23 2.15
CA GLY A 113 -17.73 -11.55 2.96
C GLY A 113 -16.66 -12.48 3.53
N GLN A 114 -16.41 -13.63 2.90
CA GLN A 114 -15.34 -14.53 3.32
C GLN A 114 -14.09 -14.29 2.46
N GLY A 115 -12.92 -14.54 3.02
CA GLY A 115 -11.63 -14.43 2.34
C GLY A 115 -10.68 -13.43 2.98
N GLU A 116 -9.56 -13.16 2.32
CA GLU A 116 -8.51 -12.25 2.80
C GLU A 116 -8.74 -10.81 2.26
N PRO A 117 -9.17 -9.85 3.10
CA PRO A 117 -9.51 -8.51 2.62
C PRO A 117 -8.29 -7.66 2.30
N ARG A 118 -7.09 -8.03 2.78
CA ARG A 118 -5.85 -7.27 2.54
C ARG A 118 -5.25 -7.56 1.17
N SER A 119 -5.67 -8.67 0.50
CA SER A 119 -5.31 -8.92 -0.89
C SER A 119 -6.13 -8.05 -1.83
N PHE A 120 -5.47 -7.38 -2.76
CA PHE A 120 -6.15 -6.50 -3.71
C PHE A 120 -5.45 -6.45 -5.06
N ARG A 121 -6.17 -5.93 -6.04
CA ARG A 121 -5.71 -5.73 -7.41
C ARG A 121 -5.88 -4.27 -7.79
N LEU A 122 -4.82 -3.67 -8.29
CA LEU A 122 -4.82 -2.37 -8.93
C LEU A 122 -4.92 -2.55 -10.44
N THR A 123 -5.86 -1.87 -11.07
CA THR A 123 -5.97 -1.83 -12.53
C THR A 123 -5.91 -0.39 -13.00
N PHE A 124 -4.82 -0.06 -13.69
CA PHE A 124 -4.63 1.21 -14.36
C PHE A 124 -5.04 1.04 -15.82
N GLU A 125 -5.96 1.86 -16.29
CA GLU A 125 -6.38 1.90 -17.69
C GLU A 125 -5.83 3.15 -18.36
N PHE A 126 -5.25 2.99 -19.54
CA PHE A 126 -4.57 4.05 -20.24
C PHE A 126 -5.20 4.32 -21.62
N ARG A 127 -4.95 5.50 -22.14
CA ARG A 127 -5.20 5.81 -23.55
C ARG A 127 -4.29 4.95 -24.43
N THR A 128 -4.69 4.74 -25.69
CA THR A 128 -3.96 3.87 -26.63
C THR A 128 -3.74 4.54 -27.97
N GLY A 129 -2.91 3.95 -28.81
CA GLY A 129 -2.65 4.45 -30.16
C GLY A 129 -1.93 5.79 -30.16
N ASP A 130 -2.46 6.78 -30.89
CA ASP A 130 -1.87 8.12 -31.03
C ASP A 130 -2.03 8.96 -29.74
N GLU A 131 -2.98 8.60 -28.87
CA GLU A 131 -3.21 9.28 -27.58
C GLU A 131 -2.26 8.82 -26.47
N ASN A 132 -1.49 7.77 -26.69
CA ASN A 132 -0.42 7.32 -25.80
C ASN A 132 0.89 7.20 -26.58
N PRO A 133 1.76 8.20 -26.54
CA PRO A 133 3.03 8.15 -27.24
C PRO A 133 4.11 7.32 -26.53
N TYR A 134 3.87 6.84 -25.29
CA TYR A 134 4.89 6.25 -24.42
C TYR A 134 4.92 4.72 -24.48
N PHE A 135 3.77 4.04 -24.40
CA PHE A 135 3.68 2.57 -24.35
C PHE A 135 2.38 2.06 -25.00
N GLU A 136 2.30 0.72 -25.16
CA GLU A 136 1.20 0.10 -25.94
C GLU A 136 0.10 -0.52 -25.06
N ASN A 137 0.37 -0.75 -23.76
CA ASN A 137 -0.59 -1.41 -22.87
C ASN A 137 -1.83 -0.54 -22.65
N GLU A 138 -3.01 -1.07 -22.95
CA GLU A 138 -4.29 -0.44 -22.56
C GLU A 138 -4.54 -0.55 -21.05
N LYS A 139 -4.10 -1.64 -20.45
CA LYS A 139 -4.27 -1.92 -19.02
C LYS A 139 -2.97 -2.46 -18.44
N LEU A 140 -2.65 -1.97 -17.24
CA LEU A 140 -1.64 -2.54 -16.37
C LEU A 140 -2.34 -3.04 -15.11
N VAL A 141 -2.24 -4.34 -14.85
CA VAL A 141 -2.92 -5.01 -13.74
C VAL A 141 -1.88 -5.53 -12.77
N LYS A 142 -1.81 -4.92 -11.61
CA LYS A 142 -0.89 -5.30 -10.53
C LYS A 142 -1.68 -5.94 -9.40
N THR A 143 -1.37 -7.20 -9.07
CA THR A 143 -2.10 -7.97 -8.06
C THR A 143 -1.22 -8.18 -6.84
N PHE A 144 -1.72 -7.81 -5.69
CA PHE A 144 -1.06 -7.96 -4.41
C PHE A 144 -1.80 -9.01 -3.59
N TYR A 145 -1.06 -9.99 -3.09
CA TYR A 145 -1.55 -11.03 -2.22
C TYR A 145 -1.00 -10.82 -0.83
N TRP A 146 -1.86 -10.75 0.17
CA TRP A 146 -1.41 -10.81 1.55
C TRP A 146 -0.96 -12.22 1.88
N ARG A 147 0.26 -12.37 2.33
CA ARG A 147 0.86 -13.66 2.67
C ARG A 147 1.43 -13.63 4.06
N LYS A 148 1.48 -14.79 4.68
CA LYS A 148 2.06 -15.03 6.00
C LYS A 148 3.03 -16.19 5.92
N GLN A 149 4.16 -16.08 6.61
CA GLN A 149 5.17 -17.13 6.69
C GLN A 149 5.67 -17.26 8.13
N VAL A 150 5.94 -18.49 8.56
CA VAL A 150 6.69 -18.76 9.79
C VAL A 150 8.12 -19.05 9.41
N ILE A 151 9.02 -18.18 9.82
CA ILE A 151 10.46 -18.31 9.57
C ILE A 151 11.09 -18.86 10.85
N THR A 152 11.94 -19.90 10.71
CA THR A 152 12.73 -20.41 11.81
C THR A 152 14.13 -19.84 11.71
N THR A 153 14.54 -19.06 12.70
CA THR A 153 15.88 -18.49 12.74
C THR A 153 16.95 -19.57 12.87
N PRO A 154 18.22 -19.28 12.55
CA PRO A 154 19.33 -20.23 12.78
C PRO A 154 19.47 -20.70 14.24
N LYS A 155 18.98 -19.92 15.19
CA LYS A 155 18.95 -20.27 16.62
C LYS A 155 17.75 -21.14 17.01
N GLY A 156 16.80 -21.40 16.09
CA GLY A 156 15.61 -22.22 16.31
C GLY A 156 14.37 -21.44 16.77
N HIS A 157 14.44 -20.12 16.90
CA HIS A 157 13.28 -19.28 17.21
C HIS A 157 12.34 -19.18 16.02
N LYS A 158 11.04 -19.11 16.27
CA LYS A 158 10.03 -18.92 15.24
C LYS A 158 9.62 -17.45 15.19
N ARG A 159 9.80 -16.82 14.05
CA ARG A 159 9.27 -15.48 13.74
C ARG A 159 8.17 -15.59 12.70
N THR A 160 7.14 -14.79 12.84
CA THR A 160 6.09 -14.69 11.83
C THR A 160 6.35 -13.44 10.99
N TRP A 161 6.43 -13.63 9.68
CA TRP A 161 6.39 -12.56 8.70
C TRP A 161 5.02 -12.52 8.04
N ASP A 162 4.49 -11.35 7.80
CA ASP A 162 3.32 -11.16 6.95
C ASP A 162 3.43 -9.83 6.19
N GLY A 163 2.93 -9.83 4.95
CA GLY A 163 3.04 -8.69 4.05
C GLY A 163 2.46 -8.96 2.67
N LEU A 164 2.64 -8.00 1.78
CA LEU A 164 2.18 -8.07 0.41
C LEU A 164 3.24 -8.72 -0.49
N VAL A 165 2.81 -9.66 -1.32
CA VAL A 165 3.63 -10.24 -2.39
C VAL A 165 2.95 -10.03 -3.74
N SER A 166 3.74 -9.90 -4.80
CA SER A 166 3.24 -9.60 -6.13
C SER A 166 4.13 -10.21 -7.22
N GLU A 167 3.65 -10.16 -8.44
CA GLU A 167 4.42 -10.52 -9.63
C GLU A 167 4.75 -9.26 -10.44
N PRO A 168 5.93 -9.18 -11.06
CA PRO A 168 6.24 -8.09 -11.98
C PRO A 168 5.27 -8.04 -13.16
N VAL A 169 4.96 -6.84 -13.61
CA VAL A 169 4.07 -6.58 -14.74
C VAL A 169 4.83 -5.81 -15.83
N ARG A 170 4.99 -6.42 -16.98
CA ARG A 170 5.74 -5.83 -18.10
C ARG A 170 4.97 -4.69 -18.76
N ILE A 171 5.68 -3.60 -19.03
CA ILE A 171 5.18 -2.46 -19.80
C ILE A 171 5.85 -2.49 -21.18
N ASN A 172 5.03 -2.43 -22.24
CA ASN A 172 5.50 -2.45 -23.61
C ASN A 172 5.84 -1.03 -24.07
N TRP A 173 6.98 -0.52 -23.63
CA TRP A 173 7.44 0.82 -23.97
C TRP A 173 7.70 1.02 -25.46
N LYS A 174 7.32 2.17 -25.99
CA LYS A 174 7.75 2.60 -27.31
C LYS A 174 9.21 3.02 -27.25
N LYS A 175 9.89 2.96 -28.40
CA LYS A 175 11.33 3.20 -28.46
C LYS A 175 11.76 4.52 -27.83
N GLY A 176 12.61 4.44 -26.81
CA GLY A 176 13.17 5.60 -26.10
C GLY A 176 12.18 6.29 -25.14
N GLN A 177 11.10 5.62 -24.73
CA GLN A 177 10.08 6.16 -23.84
C GLN A 177 10.06 5.47 -22.47
N ASP A 178 10.99 4.58 -22.19
CA ASP A 178 11.08 3.82 -20.93
C ASP A 178 11.77 4.65 -19.83
N PRO A 179 11.01 5.18 -18.83
CA PRO A 179 11.60 5.94 -17.74
C PRO A 179 12.32 5.04 -16.72
N THR A 180 12.08 3.71 -16.74
CA THR A 180 12.75 2.76 -15.84
C THR A 180 14.14 2.37 -16.31
N LYS A 181 14.62 2.92 -17.44
CA LYS A 181 15.93 2.67 -18.02
C LYS A 181 16.22 1.15 -18.25
N GLY A 182 15.16 0.35 -18.45
CA GLY A 182 15.22 -1.11 -18.66
C GLY A 182 15.25 -1.95 -17.37
N LEU A 183 15.12 -1.34 -16.20
CA LEU A 183 15.13 -2.04 -14.91
C LEU A 183 13.88 -2.92 -14.76
N LEU A 184 12.70 -2.39 -15.10
CA LEU A 184 11.45 -3.17 -15.07
C LEU A 184 11.49 -4.37 -16.01
N ASP A 185 12.03 -4.22 -17.21
CA ASP A 185 12.20 -5.33 -18.14
C ASP A 185 13.13 -6.40 -17.59
N ALA A 186 14.25 -6.02 -16.96
CA ALA A 186 15.17 -6.94 -16.32
C ALA A 186 14.49 -7.73 -15.18
N ALA A 187 13.69 -7.07 -14.34
CA ALA A 187 12.92 -7.72 -13.28
C ALA A 187 11.87 -8.71 -13.84
N CYS A 188 11.18 -8.35 -14.92
CA CYS A 188 10.24 -9.23 -15.61
C CYS A 188 10.96 -10.45 -16.24
N ASP A 189 12.12 -10.25 -16.88
CA ASP A 189 12.91 -11.33 -17.46
C ASP A 189 13.36 -12.32 -16.38
N LEU A 190 13.81 -11.82 -15.22
CA LEU A 190 14.19 -12.67 -14.09
C LEU A 190 12.99 -13.48 -13.58
N ALA A 191 11.83 -12.87 -13.35
CA ALA A 191 10.64 -13.57 -12.92
C ALA A 191 10.18 -14.66 -13.91
N GLU A 192 10.33 -14.42 -15.22
CA GLU A 192 10.05 -15.42 -16.26
C GLU A 192 11.08 -16.55 -16.28
N ALA A 193 12.35 -16.26 -15.99
CA ALA A 193 13.41 -17.26 -15.93
C ALA A 193 13.24 -18.17 -14.70
N GLU A 194 12.91 -17.61 -13.54
CA GLU A 194 12.63 -18.35 -12.31
C GLU A 194 11.48 -19.36 -12.47
N LYS A 195 10.41 -18.98 -13.17
CA LYS A 195 9.30 -19.88 -13.49
C LYS A 195 9.71 -21.12 -14.30
N LYS A 196 10.83 -21.04 -15.04
CA LYS A 196 11.39 -22.19 -15.76
C LYS A 196 12.21 -23.11 -14.86
N GLY A 197 12.49 -22.67 -13.64
CA GLY A 197 13.25 -23.39 -12.61
C GLY A 197 14.74 -23.08 -12.66
N GLY A 198 15.42 -23.38 -11.56
CA GLY A 198 16.86 -23.14 -11.38
C GLY A 198 17.13 -22.40 -10.08
N ASP A 199 18.41 -22.31 -9.74
CA ASP A 199 18.88 -21.50 -8.63
C ASP A 199 18.91 -20.03 -9.07
N ARG A 200 18.09 -19.19 -8.46
CA ARG A 200 17.93 -17.76 -8.77
C ARG A 200 19.27 -17.04 -8.90
N LYS A 201 20.14 -17.18 -7.89
CA LYS A 201 21.45 -16.48 -7.83
C LYS A 201 22.41 -16.91 -8.96
N LYS A 202 22.10 -17.99 -9.69
CA LYS A 202 22.88 -18.49 -10.85
C LYS A 202 22.29 -18.10 -12.20
N LEU A 203 21.11 -17.49 -12.22
CA LEU A 203 20.49 -17.03 -13.45
C LEU A 203 21.22 -15.79 -13.97
N PRO A 204 21.51 -15.71 -15.27
CA PRO A 204 22.10 -14.50 -15.85
C PRO A 204 21.18 -13.26 -15.73
N GLU A 205 19.88 -13.49 -15.69
CA GLU A 205 18.87 -12.45 -15.46
C GLU A 205 18.99 -11.82 -14.07
N PHE A 206 19.39 -12.59 -13.05
CA PHE A 206 19.66 -12.06 -11.70
C PHE A 206 20.81 -11.05 -11.75
N THR A 207 21.93 -11.42 -12.32
CA THR A 207 23.09 -10.51 -12.47
C THR A 207 22.70 -9.24 -13.25
N LYS A 208 21.85 -9.38 -14.27
CA LYS A 208 21.39 -8.25 -15.07
C LYS A 208 20.54 -7.25 -14.26
N VAL A 209 19.70 -7.73 -13.33
CA VAL A 209 18.93 -6.83 -12.43
C VAL A 209 19.88 -6.04 -11.54
N ILE A 210 20.84 -6.71 -10.90
CA ILE A 210 21.84 -6.05 -10.04
C ILE A 210 22.63 -4.98 -10.82
N GLU A 211 23.19 -5.38 -12.00
CA GLU A 211 23.94 -4.45 -12.85
C GLU A 211 23.12 -3.22 -13.25
N LYS A 212 21.80 -3.39 -13.51
CA LYS A 212 20.90 -2.28 -13.83
C LYS A 212 20.60 -1.38 -12.64
N LYS A 213 20.42 -1.95 -11.44
CA LYS A 213 20.30 -1.15 -10.22
C LYS A 213 21.55 -0.31 -10.01
N ASP A 214 22.73 -0.94 -10.04
CA ASP A 214 24.02 -0.27 -9.86
C ASP A 214 24.25 0.85 -10.90
N GLU A 215 23.88 0.63 -12.17
CA GLU A 215 23.97 1.65 -13.23
C GLU A 215 23.11 2.88 -12.94
N ILE A 216 21.88 2.69 -12.43
CA ILE A 216 20.95 3.78 -12.11
C ILE A 216 21.46 4.53 -10.89
N GLU A 217 21.78 3.85 -9.79
CA GLU A 217 22.32 4.44 -8.57
C GLU A 217 23.61 5.23 -8.81
N ALA A 218 24.51 4.69 -9.67
CA ALA A 218 25.74 5.39 -10.02
C ALA A 218 25.49 6.67 -10.85
N ALA A 219 24.46 6.68 -11.70
CA ALA A 219 24.08 7.84 -12.47
C ALA A 219 23.47 8.95 -11.56
N GLU A 220 22.60 8.57 -10.63
CA GLU A 220 21.99 9.48 -9.66
C GLU A 220 23.03 10.15 -8.75
N ASN A 221 24.00 9.37 -8.24
CA ASN A 221 25.06 9.89 -7.41
C ASN A 221 25.99 10.89 -8.14
N GLN A 222 26.11 10.78 -9.48
CA GLN A 222 26.90 11.73 -10.27
C GLN A 222 26.18 13.06 -10.49
N GLU A 223 24.85 13.04 -10.60
CA GLU A 223 24.05 14.26 -10.79
C GLU A 223 24.01 15.11 -9.50
N ILE A 224 24.06 14.48 -8.32
CA ILE A 224 24.07 15.18 -7.02
C ILE A 224 25.41 15.92 -6.77
N ASP A 225 26.53 15.41 -7.29
CA ASP A 225 27.86 16.02 -7.07
C ASP A 225 28.12 17.25 -7.97
N ASP A 226 27.42 17.41 -9.09
CA ASP A 226 27.65 18.50 -10.05
C ASP A 226 26.83 19.78 -9.76
N ASP A 227 25.72 19.73 -8.98
CA ASP A 227 24.87 20.88 -8.68
C ASP A 227 24.51 20.96 -7.18
N GLU A 228 25.37 21.60 -6.38
CA GLU A 228 25.13 21.83 -4.92
C GLU A 228 23.89 22.73 -4.62
N ASP A 229 23.28 23.38 -5.60
CA ASP A 229 22.23 24.40 -5.41
C ASP A 229 20.85 24.02 -6.04
N GLU A 230 20.71 22.94 -6.80
CA GLU A 230 19.42 22.50 -7.35
C GLU A 230 19.00 21.15 -6.75
N LEU A 231 17.76 21.12 -6.20
CA LEU A 231 17.14 19.86 -5.82
C LEU A 231 17.02 18.99 -7.08
N PRO A 232 17.30 17.67 -7.00
CA PRO A 232 17.13 16.78 -8.15
C PRO A 232 15.74 16.97 -8.76
N GLU A 233 15.68 17.22 -10.08
CA GLU A 233 14.39 17.37 -10.80
C GLU A 233 13.50 16.13 -10.67
N ASP A 234 14.07 15.00 -10.29
CA ASP A 234 13.42 13.68 -10.22
C ASP A 234 12.90 13.30 -8.82
N GLY A 235 12.89 14.20 -7.83
CA GLY A 235 12.40 13.91 -6.48
C GLY A 235 13.36 13.05 -5.64
N PRO A 236 13.01 12.74 -4.38
CA PRO A 236 13.87 11.97 -3.49
C PRO A 236 13.95 10.50 -3.93
N GLY A 237 14.90 10.17 -4.79
CA GLY A 237 15.21 8.79 -5.13
C GLY A 237 15.35 8.44 -6.61
N GLY A 238 15.14 9.39 -7.56
CA GLY A 238 15.45 9.19 -8.99
C GLY A 238 14.72 8.03 -9.71
N MET A 239 14.05 7.17 -8.99
CA MET A 239 13.40 5.97 -9.50
C MET A 239 11.99 6.26 -10.01
N SER A 240 11.71 5.94 -11.28
CA SER A 240 10.39 6.13 -11.87
C SER A 240 9.29 5.35 -11.13
N PHE A 241 8.12 5.99 -10.94
CA PHE A 241 6.87 5.35 -10.50
C PHE A 241 6.58 4.04 -11.26
N PHE A 242 6.91 3.95 -12.52
CA PHE A 242 6.66 2.74 -13.32
C PHE A 242 7.51 1.55 -12.90
N SER A 243 8.58 1.74 -12.12
CA SER A 243 9.33 0.65 -11.49
C SER A 243 8.49 -0.08 -10.42
N PHE A 244 7.46 0.56 -9.84
CA PHE A 244 6.46 -0.06 -8.97
C PHE A 244 5.83 -1.32 -9.56
N PHE A 245 5.66 -1.37 -10.88
CA PHE A 245 5.16 -2.57 -11.55
C PHE A 245 6.12 -3.76 -11.48
N GLY A 246 7.36 -3.54 -11.08
CA GLY A 246 8.35 -4.58 -10.82
C GLY A 246 8.37 -5.10 -9.38
N TYR A 247 7.70 -4.45 -8.44
CA TYR A 247 7.65 -4.88 -7.03
C TYR A 247 7.24 -6.34 -6.89
N ARG A 248 7.88 -7.06 -5.98
CA ARG A 248 7.63 -8.48 -5.73
C ARG A 248 7.29 -8.79 -4.27
N GLY A 249 8.05 -8.24 -3.33
CA GLY A 249 8.05 -8.65 -1.93
C GLY A 249 8.65 -10.04 -1.73
N SER A 250 8.40 -10.65 -0.58
CA SER A 250 8.97 -11.95 -0.22
C SER A 250 8.41 -13.12 -1.04
N ASP A 251 9.22 -14.20 -1.20
CA ASP A 251 8.82 -15.40 -1.95
C ASP A 251 7.98 -16.37 -1.10
N VAL A 252 6.74 -15.99 -0.86
CA VAL A 252 5.80 -16.76 -0.06
C VAL A 252 4.66 -17.31 -0.91
N THR A 253 4.63 -18.62 -1.07
CA THR A 253 3.57 -19.29 -1.83
C THR A 253 2.23 -19.29 -1.08
N ALA A 254 1.13 -19.47 -1.82
CA ALA A 254 -0.20 -19.60 -1.23
C ALA A 254 -0.31 -20.78 -0.25
N GLU A 255 0.39 -21.89 -0.49
CA GLU A 255 0.38 -23.07 0.37
C GLU A 255 1.13 -22.82 1.69
N GLN A 256 2.29 -22.17 1.62
CA GLN A 256 3.05 -21.74 2.80
C GLN A 256 2.22 -20.80 3.66
N SER A 257 1.60 -19.79 3.02
CA SER A 257 0.77 -18.81 3.69
C SER A 257 -0.46 -19.45 4.35
N ALA A 258 -1.15 -20.38 3.69
CA ALA A 258 -2.28 -21.09 4.27
C ALA A 258 -1.88 -21.92 5.49
N THR A 259 -0.70 -22.57 5.45
CA THR A 259 -0.14 -23.34 6.57
C THR A 259 0.19 -22.43 7.74
N ALA A 260 0.93 -21.32 7.48
CA ALA A 260 1.30 -20.36 8.49
C ALA A 260 0.09 -19.68 9.14
N THR A 261 -0.93 -19.34 8.35
CA THR A 261 -2.18 -18.76 8.86
C THR A 261 -2.92 -19.72 9.78
N LYS A 262 -2.92 -21.00 9.47
CA LYS A 262 -3.54 -22.02 10.32
C LYS A 262 -2.80 -22.17 11.64
N GLU A 263 -1.47 -22.26 11.59
CA GLU A 263 -0.62 -22.35 12.78
C GLU A 263 -0.80 -21.11 13.67
N ASP A 264 -0.83 -19.93 13.09
CA ASP A 264 -1.03 -18.67 13.80
C ASP A 264 -2.41 -18.60 14.48
N ASN A 265 -3.46 -19.04 13.79
CA ASN A 265 -4.79 -19.11 14.40
C ASN A 265 -4.85 -20.09 15.58
N GLU A 266 -4.22 -21.27 15.46
CA GLU A 266 -4.14 -22.25 16.55
C GLU A 266 -3.33 -21.70 17.73
N ARG A 267 -2.24 -20.97 17.46
CA ARG A 267 -1.43 -20.27 18.48
C ARG A 267 -2.29 -19.23 19.21
N PHE A 268 -2.96 -18.35 18.46
CA PHE A 268 -3.80 -17.30 19.02
C PHE A 268 -4.95 -17.85 19.88
N GLU A 269 -5.60 -18.94 19.47
CA GLU A 269 -6.64 -19.58 20.28
C GLU A 269 -6.10 -20.11 21.62
N LYS A 270 -4.89 -20.66 21.65
CA LYS A 270 -4.24 -21.09 22.89
C LYS A 270 -3.95 -19.91 23.81
N LEU A 271 -3.41 -18.80 23.26
CA LEU A 271 -3.14 -17.59 24.01
C LEU A 271 -4.39 -17.00 24.65
N LEU A 272 -5.51 -16.96 23.93
CA LEU A 272 -6.81 -16.51 24.47
C LEU A 272 -7.30 -17.39 25.63
N LYS A 273 -6.97 -18.68 25.64
CA LYS A 273 -7.31 -19.62 26.72
C LYS A 273 -6.32 -19.58 27.87
N GLY A 274 -5.22 -18.81 27.74
CA GLY A 274 -4.12 -18.79 28.72
C GLY A 274 -3.31 -20.09 28.75
N GLU A 275 -3.33 -20.85 27.64
CA GLU A 275 -2.53 -22.06 27.49
C GLU A 275 -1.10 -21.70 27.08
N PRO A 276 -0.08 -22.44 27.54
CA PRO A 276 1.30 -22.21 27.14
C PRO A 276 1.49 -22.48 25.65
N VAL A 277 2.25 -21.60 24.99
CA VAL A 277 2.64 -21.75 23.59
C VAL A 277 4.15 -22.00 23.54
N GLU A 278 4.56 -23.04 22.81
CA GLU A 278 5.98 -23.39 22.66
C GLU A 278 6.73 -22.26 21.93
N GLY A 279 7.84 -21.80 22.49
CA GLY A 279 8.71 -20.79 21.89
C GLY A 279 8.46 -19.34 22.33
N GLU A 280 7.46 -19.07 23.18
CA GLU A 280 7.19 -17.70 23.69
C GLU A 280 7.97 -17.31 24.96
N ASP A 281 8.63 -18.25 25.61
CA ASP A 281 9.32 -18.01 26.91
C ASP A 281 10.83 -17.74 26.77
N GLU A 282 11.37 -17.83 25.56
CA GLU A 282 12.76 -17.52 25.30
C GLU A 282 12.94 -16.01 25.13
N ASP A 283 13.88 -15.46 25.89
CA ASP A 283 14.15 -14.03 25.96
C ASP A 283 14.41 -13.46 24.57
N ASP A 284 13.50 -12.58 24.11
CA ASP A 284 13.57 -11.82 22.85
C ASP A 284 14.60 -10.65 22.98
N ASP A 285 15.64 -10.85 23.83
CA ASP A 285 16.75 -9.89 23.99
C ASP A 285 17.83 -10.02 22.88
N ASP A 286 17.57 -10.85 21.87
CA ASP A 286 18.46 -10.97 20.73
C ASP A 286 18.13 -9.85 19.71
N GLU A 287 18.86 -8.74 19.88
CA GLU A 287 19.07 -7.73 18.87
C GLU A 287 19.31 -8.42 17.51
N ASP A 288 18.46 -8.07 16.54
CA ASP A 288 18.65 -8.19 15.09
C ASP A 288 19.41 -9.44 14.61
N ASP A 289 18.79 -10.62 14.67
CA ASP A 289 19.04 -11.62 13.65
C ASP A 289 18.38 -11.08 12.36
N ASP A 290 19.10 -10.21 11.65
CA ASP A 290 18.75 -9.75 10.32
C ASP A 290 18.60 -10.99 9.44
N ILE A 291 17.34 -11.44 9.29
CA ILE A 291 17.03 -12.43 8.26
C ILE A 291 17.05 -11.61 6.98
N GLU A 292 18.22 -11.58 6.32
CA GLU A 292 18.32 -11.03 4.97
C GLU A 292 17.29 -11.75 4.11
N ASP A 293 16.27 -11.01 3.66
CA ASP A 293 15.35 -11.55 2.68
C ASP A 293 16.15 -11.74 1.38
N GLU A 294 16.18 -12.97 0.84
CA GLU A 294 16.89 -13.26 -0.41
C GLU A 294 16.38 -12.43 -1.60
N PHE A 295 15.27 -11.69 -1.41
CA PHE A 295 14.69 -10.81 -2.42
C PHE A 295 15.14 -9.36 -2.32
N ASP A 296 15.69 -8.89 -1.19
CA ASP A 296 16.10 -7.50 -1.01
C ASP A 296 17.10 -7.05 -2.08
N ASP A 297 18.01 -7.95 -2.47
CA ASP A 297 19.00 -7.67 -3.51
C ASP A 297 18.38 -7.36 -4.88
N ILE A 298 17.24 -7.98 -5.20
CA ILE A 298 16.58 -7.88 -6.52
C ILE A 298 15.29 -7.07 -6.50
N GLU A 299 14.85 -6.61 -5.32
CA GLU A 299 13.69 -5.73 -5.25
C GLU A 299 14.04 -4.38 -5.88
N ILE A 300 13.31 -4.05 -6.93
CA ILE A 300 13.56 -2.84 -7.71
C ILE A 300 12.73 -1.64 -7.25
N PHE A 301 11.79 -1.86 -6.34
CA PHE A 301 10.97 -0.81 -5.76
C PHE A 301 10.62 -1.16 -4.30
N PRO A 302 11.55 -0.99 -3.36
CA PRO A 302 11.41 -1.46 -1.97
C PRO A 302 10.14 -0.98 -1.26
N ALA A 303 9.71 0.26 -1.47
CA ALA A 303 8.49 0.84 -0.91
C ALA A 303 7.20 0.47 -1.70
N GLY A 304 7.23 -0.61 -2.48
CA GLY A 304 6.12 -0.94 -3.37
C GLY A 304 4.85 -1.39 -2.66
N ASP A 305 4.95 -1.99 -1.50
CA ASP A 305 3.81 -2.32 -0.65
C ASP A 305 3.21 -1.06 0.00
N GLU A 306 4.03 -0.13 0.48
CA GLU A 306 3.60 1.15 1.05
C GLU A 306 2.82 1.95 0.00
N LEU A 307 3.37 2.12 -1.20
CA LEU A 307 2.69 2.78 -2.31
C LEU A 307 1.39 2.08 -2.70
N ALA A 308 1.39 0.74 -2.75
CA ALA A 308 0.21 -0.04 -3.08
C ALA A 308 -0.91 0.16 -2.04
N ILE A 309 -0.57 0.16 -0.76
CA ILE A 309 -1.49 0.41 0.35
C ILE A 309 -2.01 1.85 0.30
N ALA A 310 -1.15 2.84 0.11
CA ALA A 310 -1.55 4.24 -0.01
C ALA A 310 -2.54 4.46 -1.17
N ILE A 311 -2.31 3.82 -2.31
CA ILE A 311 -3.26 3.86 -3.43
C ILE A 311 -4.57 3.16 -3.09
N ALA A 312 -4.53 1.96 -2.47
CA ALA A 312 -5.70 1.14 -2.25
C ALA A 312 -6.57 1.61 -1.08
N GLU A 313 -5.97 2.21 -0.05
CA GLU A 313 -6.64 2.53 1.22
C GLU A 313 -6.89 4.03 1.41
N ASP A 314 -6.16 4.89 0.68
CA ASP A 314 -6.38 6.34 0.74
C ASP A 314 -6.77 6.94 -0.63
N LEU A 315 -5.88 6.93 -1.63
CA LEU A 315 -6.12 7.64 -2.89
C LEU A 315 -7.41 7.18 -3.58
N TRP A 316 -7.56 5.89 -3.79
CA TRP A 316 -8.69 5.36 -4.54
C TRP A 316 -10.03 5.46 -3.80
N PRO A 317 -10.16 5.12 -2.51
CA PRO A 317 -11.42 5.34 -1.77
C PRO A 317 -11.82 6.80 -1.70
N ASN A 318 -10.86 7.69 -1.50
CA ASN A 318 -11.07 9.13 -1.32
C ASN A 318 -10.92 9.94 -2.61
N ALA A 319 -10.96 9.29 -3.79
CA ALA A 319 -10.72 9.96 -5.07
C ALA A 319 -11.61 11.18 -5.33
N LEU A 320 -12.86 11.19 -4.85
CA LEU A 320 -13.75 12.35 -4.95
C LEU A 320 -13.21 13.55 -4.15
N LYS A 321 -12.67 13.30 -2.95
CA LYS A 321 -12.03 14.34 -2.13
C LYS A 321 -10.84 14.96 -2.88
N TYR A 322 -9.95 14.15 -3.42
CA TYR A 322 -8.79 14.62 -4.16
C TYR A 322 -9.16 15.33 -5.47
N TYR A 323 -10.24 14.91 -6.13
CA TYR A 323 -10.75 15.58 -7.33
C TYR A 323 -11.24 17.00 -7.05
N VAL A 324 -11.89 17.27 -5.91
CA VAL A 324 -12.46 18.59 -5.56
C VAL A 324 -11.50 19.47 -4.75
N THR A 325 -10.35 18.96 -4.32
CA THR A 325 -9.35 19.70 -3.54
C THR A 325 -8.67 20.81 -4.35
N ASP A 326 -8.80 20.81 -5.69
CA ASP A 326 -8.24 21.83 -6.56
C ASP A 326 -8.82 23.20 -6.21
N GLN A 327 -7.96 24.11 -5.71
CA GLN A 327 -8.31 25.47 -5.26
C GLN A 327 -8.86 26.38 -6.35
N ALA A 328 -8.94 25.93 -7.58
CA ALA A 328 -9.52 26.64 -8.71
C ALA A 328 -11.03 26.44 -8.88
N ILE A 329 -11.65 25.59 -8.05
CA ILE A 329 -13.11 25.60 -7.96
C ILE A 329 -13.46 26.72 -6.99
N GLU A 330 -13.60 27.95 -7.51
CA GLU A 330 -14.32 29.04 -6.86
C GLU A 330 -15.57 28.46 -6.19
N GLU A 331 -15.72 28.76 -4.90
CA GLU A 331 -16.81 28.34 -4.02
C GLU A 331 -18.10 28.09 -4.81
N VAL A 332 -18.37 26.84 -5.14
CA VAL A 332 -19.73 26.43 -5.44
C VAL A 332 -20.42 26.53 -4.09
N ASP A 333 -21.13 27.64 -3.87
CA ASP A 333 -22.10 27.78 -2.80
C ASP A 333 -23.01 26.55 -2.86
N PHE A 334 -22.71 25.54 -2.07
CA PHE A 334 -23.67 24.50 -1.75
C PHE A 334 -24.77 25.19 -0.94
N ASP A 335 -25.73 25.73 -1.66
CA ASP A 335 -26.99 26.15 -1.07
C ASP A 335 -27.63 24.90 -0.43
N ASP A 336 -27.47 24.79 0.87
CA ASP A 336 -27.99 23.70 1.73
C ASP A 336 -29.54 23.64 1.68
N SER A 337 -30.18 24.47 0.85
CA SER A 337 -31.63 24.58 0.71
C SER A 337 -32.27 23.57 -0.23
N GLU A 338 -31.49 22.82 -1.03
CA GLU A 338 -32.03 21.82 -1.98
C GLU A 338 -31.99 20.35 -1.51
N LEU A 339 -31.55 20.09 -0.28
CA LEU A 339 -31.72 18.77 0.34
C LEU A 339 -33.01 18.70 1.17
N ASP A 340 -34.13 19.01 0.53
CA ASP A 340 -35.46 18.75 1.11
C ASP A 340 -35.74 17.23 1.08
N PHE A 341 -35.32 16.59 2.16
CA PHE A 341 -35.72 15.22 2.48
C PHE A 341 -37.16 15.27 2.98
N SER A 342 -38.11 15.39 2.08
CA SER A 342 -39.52 15.16 2.39
C SER A 342 -39.74 13.68 2.73
N GLY A 343 -39.42 13.32 3.99
CA GLY A 343 -39.91 12.11 4.61
C GLY A 343 -41.33 12.29 4.99
N ASP A 344 -42.24 11.54 4.41
CA ASP A 344 -43.63 11.37 4.83
C ASP A 344 -43.66 11.03 6.33
N GLU A 345 -43.93 12.03 7.19
CA GLU A 345 -44.41 11.78 8.55
C GLU A 345 -45.92 11.59 8.50
N GLU A 346 -46.37 10.37 8.62
CA GLU A 346 -47.75 10.03 8.89
C GLU A 346 -48.19 10.63 10.25
N ASP A 347 -49.20 11.42 10.17
CA ASP A 347 -49.88 12.13 11.25
C ASP A 347 -50.59 11.14 12.19
N GLU A 348 -50.03 10.82 13.34
CA GLU A 348 -50.76 10.25 14.47
C GLU A 348 -50.82 11.23 15.66
N ASN A 349 -51.74 12.18 15.59
CA ASN A 349 -52.02 13.00 16.73
C ASN A 349 -53.53 13.19 16.96
N ASP A 350 -54.16 12.13 17.49
CA ASP A 350 -55.50 12.22 18.06
C ASP A 350 -55.50 11.77 19.54
N ARG A 351 -55.29 12.74 20.49
CA ARG A 351 -55.59 12.55 21.91
C ARG A 351 -56.31 13.78 22.48
N PRO A 352 -57.50 13.59 23.06
CA PRO A 352 -58.34 14.73 23.52
C PRO A 352 -57.79 15.32 24.83
N ARG A 353 -57.70 16.65 24.88
CA ARG A 353 -57.37 17.45 26.07
C ARG A 353 -58.48 17.39 27.12
N LYS A 354 -58.19 16.82 28.29
CA LYS A 354 -59.04 16.97 29.50
C LYS A 354 -58.96 18.42 30.05
N LYS A 355 -60.10 19.10 30.10
CA LYS A 355 -60.29 20.35 30.82
C LYS A 355 -60.29 20.09 32.32
N THR A 356 -59.40 20.74 33.05
CA THR A 356 -59.53 20.86 34.50
C THR A 356 -60.23 22.23 34.84
N LYS A 357 -61.29 22.19 35.59
CA LYS A 357 -61.98 23.32 36.17
C LYS A 357 -61.47 23.52 37.60
N VAL A 358 -61.39 24.84 37.97
CA VAL A 358 -61.21 25.50 39.25
C VAL A 358 -59.87 25.51 39.88
#